data_2804c2160b6df8818770b00c5732bc3a
#
_entry.id   2804c2160b6df8818770b00c5732bc3a
#
_cell.length_a   1.000
_cell.length_b   1.000
_cell.length_c   1.000
_cell.angle_alpha   90.00
_cell.angle_beta   90.00
_cell.angle_gamma   90.00
#
_symmetry.space_group_name_H-M   'P 1'
#
loop_
_entity.id
_entity.type
_entity.pdbx_description
1 polymer ?
#
loop_
_entity_poly.entity_id
_entity_poly.type
_entity_poly.pdbx_seq_one_letter_code
_entity_poly.pdbx_strand_id
1 'polypeptide(L)'
;EMCIRDSCNVLIANIDRVDMDASQKAIYQAEAKTIRALMYINLTMTYQDVPFLTAPLTIDEAECEKTDRAAIVAHVMTDLQDAAEVLPQNASSRGHITKGAALSLLGRVALYNEKWDDAIAAYKQVQGLGYSLDPSYAKLFTQSGETSPEIIFAVRYEGPGMSEGAAFNAHWNTPLEAMNGTIDLADAYYCKDGKPTTDTKIAELNNEGGLDVSKPNPAHFENRDPRLYSTLFVPGMLWNGKGGIDTSASNPYANVYGGAAASLSTVYVYKYFDPTDTSNSWDNGQDFYVVRYAEVLLSLAEAMVQKGGYAYSDVTALVN
;
A
#
# COMPACT_ATOMS: atom_id res chain seq x y z
N GLU A 1 -11.91 -5.22 9.57
CA GLU A 1 -12.69 -4.79 8.38
C GLU A 1 -14.18 -4.72 8.68
N MET A 2 -14.77 -5.72 9.38
CA MET A 2 -16.22 -5.72 9.68
C MET A 2 -16.69 -4.47 10.44
N CYS A 3 -16.00 -4.06 11.50
CA CYS A 3 -16.37 -2.87 12.28
C CYS A 3 -16.34 -1.59 11.44
N ILE A 4 -15.33 -1.45 10.54
CA ILE A 4 -15.24 -0.27 9.66
C ILE A 4 -16.42 -0.22 8.70
N ARG A 5 -16.73 -1.34 8.05
CA ARG A 5 -17.87 -1.46 7.14
C ARG A 5 -19.19 -1.14 7.86
N ASP A 6 -19.38 -1.68 9.06
CA ASP A 6 -20.60 -1.45 9.83
C ASP A 6 -20.73 0.02 10.27
N SER A 7 -19.63 0.66 10.66
CA SER A 7 -19.61 2.11 10.94
C SER A 7 -19.99 2.94 9.71
N CYS A 8 -19.51 2.57 8.52
CA CYS A 8 -19.92 3.23 7.28
C CYS A 8 -21.43 3.07 7.02
N ASN A 9 -21.97 1.87 7.22
CA ASN A 9 -23.41 1.63 7.08
C ASN A 9 -24.24 2.44 8.07
N VAL A 10 -23.81 2.54 9.34
CA VAL A 10 -24.46 3.36 10.36
C VAL A 10 -24.46 4.84 9.96
N LEU A 11 -23.33 5.37 9.48
CA LEU A 11 -23.24 6.75 9.02
C LEU A 11 -24.21 6.99 7.86
N ILE A 12 -24.14 6.17 6.81
CA ILE A 12 -24.97 6.31 5.60
C ILE A 12 -26.46 6.26 5.94
N ALA A 13 -26.86 5.37 6.84
CA ALA A 13 -28.26 5.21 7.23
C ALA A 13 -28.82 6.36 8.12
N ASN A 14 -27.95 7.13 8.80
CA ASN A 14 -28.37 8.10 9.79
C ASN A 14 -28.00 9.56 9.48
N ILE A 15 -27.16 9.81 8.48
CA ILE A 15 -26.63 11.17 8.22
C ILE A 15 -27.73 12.19 7.94
N ASP A 16 -28.87 11.79 7.37
CA ASP A 16 -29.98 12.68 7.08
C ASP A 16 -30.64 13.25 8.34
N ARG A 17 -30.48 12.58 9.50
CA ARG A 17 -31.00 13.04 10.80
C ARG A 17 -30.12 14.14 11.41
N VAL A 18 -28.92 14.33 10.92
CA VAL A 18 -28.00 15.33 11.47
C VAL A 18 -28.38 16.69 10.92
N ASP A 19 -28.43 17.72 11.78
CA ASP A 19 -28.64 19.12 11.35
C ASP A 19 -27.31 19.67 10.80
N MET A 20 -27.17 19.60 9.49
CA MET A 20 -25.95 19.93 8.77
C MET A 20 -26.28 20.33 7.33
N ASP A 21 -25.42 21.11 6.70
CA ASP A 21 -25.53 21.47 5.30
C ASP A 21 -25.60 20.26 4.38
N ALA A 22 -26.48 20.30 3.37
CA ALA A 22 -26.73 19.18 2.47
C ALA A 22 -25.50 18.77 1.67
N SER A 23 -24.68 19.73 1.28
CA SER A 23 -23.43 19.43 0.53
C SER A 23 -22.41 18.71 1.42
N GLN A 24 -22.33 19.09 2.68
CA GLN A 24 -21.47 18.43 3.66
C GLN A 24 -21.93 17.01 3.98
N LYS A 25 -23.27 16.79 4.09
CA LYS A 25 -23.83 15.43 4.22
C LYS A 25 -23.45 14.54 3.04
N ALA A 26 -23.59 15.07 1.84
CA ALA A 26 -23.24 14.34 0.62
C ALA A 26 -21.75 13.94 0.57
N ILE A 27 -20.86 14.84 1.00
CA ILE A 27 -19.41 14.54 1.10
C ILE A 27 -19.18 13.41 2.11
N TYR A 28 -19.72 13.48 3.33
CA TYR A 28 -19.54 12.42 4.33
C TYR A 28 -20.12 11.07 3.89
N GLN A 29 -21.26 11.07 3.19
CA GLN A 29 -21.80 9.85 2.60
C GLN A 29 -20.86 9.27 1.55
N ALA A 30 -20.28 10.12 0.68
CA ALA A 30 -19.34 9.70 -0.36
C ALA A 30 -18.03 9.17 0.24
N GLU A 31 -17.54 9.77 1.32
CA GLU A 31 -16.38 9.26 2.07
C GLU A 31 -16.68 7.88 2.66
N ALA A 32 -17.81 7.72 3.35
CA ALA A 32 -18.23 6.44 3.93
C ALA A 32 -18.44 5.35 2.87
N LYS A 33 -19.04 5.68 1.71
CA LYS A 33 -19.16 4.76 0.57
C LYS A 33 -17.79 4.34 0.05
N THR A 34 -16.83 5.27 -0.06
CA THR A 34 -15.48 4.98 -0.53
C THR A 34 -14.72 4.05 0.44
N ILE A 35 -14.84 4.27 1.75
CA ILE A 35 -14.23 3.40 2.77
C ILE A 35 -14.87 2.00 2.72
N ARG A 36 -16.21 1.94 2.67
CA ARG A 36 -16.94 0.67 2.54
C ARG A 36 -16.53 -0.10 1.29
N ALA A 37 -16.40 0.60 0.17
CA ALA A 37 -15.94 0.04 -1.09
C ALA A 37 -14.53 -0.56 -0.95
N LEU A 38 -13.58 0.14 -0.31
CA LEU A 38 -12.24 -0.38 -0.04
C LEU A 38 -12.29 -1.70 0.77
N MET A 39 -13.15 -1.77 1.80
CA MET A 39 -13.31 -3.01 2.58
C MET A 39 -13.81 -4.15 1.72
N TYR A 40 -14.81 -3.92 0.85
CA TYR A 40 -15.33 -4.95 -0.04
C TYR A 40 -14.37 -5.32 -1.17
N ILE A 41 -13.54 -4.41 -1.67
CA ILE A 41 -12.44 -4.73 -2.60
C ILE A 41 -11.51 -5.75 -1.94
N ASN A 42 -11.05 -5.49 -0.72
CA ASN A 42 -10.15 -6.39 0.01
C ASN A 42 -10.81 -7.76 0.27
N LEU A 43 -12.08 -7.77 0.72
CA LEU A 43 -12.81 -8.99 1.01
C LEU A 43 -13.02 -9.85 -0.24
N THR A 44 -13.47 -9.26 -1.34
CA THR A 44 -13.75 -10.01 -2.58
C THR A 44 -12.48 -10.47 -3.28
N MET A 45 -11.38 -9.75 -3.15
CA MET A 45 -10.07 -10.19 -3.66
C MET A 45 -9.50 -11.39 -2.88
N THR A 46 -9.75 -11.44 -1.58
CA THR A 46 -9.20 -12.48 -0.71
C THR A 46 -10.10 -13.71 -0.64
N TYR A 47 -11.42 -13.52 -0.53
CA TYR A 47 -12.37 -14.57 -0.18
C TYR A 47 -13.41 -14.86 -1.28
N GLN A 48 -13.38 -14.14 -2.39
CA GLN A 48 -14.33 -14.25 -3.50
C GLN A 48 -15.75 -13.83 -3.07
N ASP A 49 -16.68 -14.78 -2.95
CA ASP A 49 -18.04 -14.54 -2.47
C ASP A 49 -18.05 -14.31 -0.97
N VAL A 50 -18.64 -13.22 -0.53
CA VAL A 50 -18.75 -12.84 0.89
C VAL A 50 -20.16 -12.29 1.19
N PRO A 51 -20.59 -12.27 2.47
CA PRO A 51 -21.81 -11.55 2.83
C PRO A 51 -21.72 -10.07 2.46
N PHE A 52 -22.70 -9.59 1.69
CA PHE A 52 -22.76 -8.20 1.24
C PHE A 52 -23.80 -7.41 2.02
N LEU A 53 -23.34 -6.54 2.92
CA LEU A 53 -24.15 -5.81 3.88
C LEU A 53 -24.02 -4.31 3.63
N THR A 54 -25.11 -3.67 3.23
CA THR A 54 -25.17 -2.24 2.92
C THR A 54 -25.95 -1.41 3.92
N ALA A 55 -26.48 -2.06 4.97
CA ALA A 55 -27.20 -1.45 6.09
C ALA A 55 -26.70 -2.01 7.42
N PRO A 56 -26.92 -1.29 8.55
CA PRO A 56 -26.70 -1.85 9.87
C PRO A 56 -27.57 -3.08 10.09
N LEU A 57 -27.02 -4.14 10.69
CA LEU A 57 -27.73 -5.37 11.00
C LEU A 57 -28.24 -5.37 12.44
N THR A 58 -29.37 -6.03 12.67
CA THR A 58 -29.80 -6.49 13.98
C THR A 58 -29.16 -7.85 14.32
N ILE A 59 -29.23 -8.27 15.58
CA ILE A 59 -28.69 -9.57 16.02
C ILE A 59 -29.37 -10.72 15.26
N ASP A 60 -30.68 -10.61 15.01
CA ASP A 60 -31.46 -11.64 14.31
C ASP A 60 -31.09 -11.77 12.81
N GLU A 61 -30.49 -10.73 12.23
CA GLU A 61 -30.01 -10.70 10.83
C GLU A 61 -28.52 -11.06 10.70
N ALA A 62 -27.87 -11.48 11.79
CA ALA A 62 -26.42 -11.74 11.78
C ALA A 62 -26.02 -12.99 10.96
N GLU A 63 -26.94 -13.94 10.76
CA GLU A 63 -26.74 -15.08 9.86
C GLU A 63 -27.02 -14.65 8.41
N CYS A 64 -25.95 -14.35 7.66
CA CYS A 64 -26.04 -13.86 6.30
C CYS A 64 -25.46 -14.86 5.31
N GLU A 65 -26.16 -15.06 4.20
CA GLU A 65 -25.62 -15.82 3.06
C GLU A 65 -24.56 -15.02 2.31
N LYS A 66 -23.71 -15.73 1.58
CA LYS A 66 -22.74 -15.11 0.68
C LYS A 66 -23.46 -14.53 -0.56
N THR A 67 -22.98 -13.40 -1.01
CA THR A 67 -23.39 -12.76 -2.24
C THR A 67 -22.31 -13.04 -3.31
N ASP A 68 -22.73 -13.27 -4.54
CA ASP A 68 -21.82 -13.45 -5.66
C ASP A 68 -20.88 -12.26 -5.82
N ARG A 69 -19.57 -12.55 -6.03
CA ARG A 69 -18.53 -11.53 -6.18
C ARG A 69 -18.84 -10.52 -7.27
N ALA A 70 -19.37 -10.96 -8.43
CA ALA A 70 -19.63 -10.05 -9.54
C ALA A 70 -20.71 -9.03 -9.20
N ALA A 71 -21.73 -9.42 -8.42
CA ALA A 71 -22.76 -8.50 -7.93
C ALA A 71 -22.18 -7.48 -6.93
N ILE A 72 -21.31 -7.92 -6.01
CA ILE A 72 -20.62 -7.03 -5.07
C ILE A 72 -19.74 -6.04 -5.82
N VAL A 73 -18.94 -6.50 -6.77
CA VAL A 73 -18.06 -5.67 -7.58
C VAL A 73 -18.83 -4.62 -8.36
N ALA A 74 -19.95 -4.98 -8.97
CA ALA A 74 -20.80 -4.03 -9.69
C ALA A 74 -21.31 -2.90 -8.77
N HIS A 75 -21.77 -3.26 -7.57
CA HIS A 75 -22.23 -2.27 -6.58
C HIS A 75 -21.10 -1.38 -6.09
N VAL A 76 -19.94 -1.95 -5.77
CA VAL A 76 -18.73 -1.22 -5.34
C VAL A 76 -18.29 -0.22 -6.41
N MET A 77 -18.30 -0.60 -7.68
CA MET A 77 -17.97 0.31 -8.77
C MET A 77 -18.96 1.47 -8.88
N THR A 78 -20.27 1.20 -8.70
CA THR A 78 -21.28 2.26 -8.66
C THR A 78 -21.08 3.20 -7.49
N ASP A 79 -20.88 2.68 -6.28
CA ASP A 79 -20.62 3.50 -5.09
C ASP A 79 -19.40 4.42 -5.26
N LEU A 80 -18.32 3.91 -5.88
CA LEU A 80 -17.10 4.68 -6.13
C LEU A 80 -17.29 5.74 -7.23
N GLN A 81 -18.07 5.42 -8.26
CA GLN A 81 -18.39 6.38 -9.32
C GLN A 81 -19.24 7.52 -8.79
N ASP A 82 -20.31 7.22 -8.06
CA ASP A 82 -21.15 8.23 -7.40
C ASP A 82 -20.34 9.10 -6.43
N ALA A 83 -19.46 8.47 -5.64
CA ALA A 83 -18.59 9.18 -4.71
C ALA A 83 -17.64 10.14 -5.43
N ALA A 84 -17.06 9.73 -6.57
CA ALA A 84 -16.17 10.56 -7.35
C ALA A 84 -16.84 11.81 -7.96
N GLU A 85 -18.17 11.78 -8.15
CA GLU A 85 -18.92 12.96 -8.60
C GLU A 85 -19.09 14.01 -7.51
N VAL A 86 -19.16 13.57 -6.24
CA VAL A 86 -19.43 14.42 -5.07
C VAL A 86 -18.16 14.88 -4.38
N LEU A 87 -17.16 14.01 -4.29
CA LEU A 87 -15.93 14.29 -3.54
C LEU A 87 -15.11 15.42 -4.20
N PRO A 88 -14.54 16.33 -3.39
CA PRO A 88 -13.70 17.41 -3.89
C PRO A 88 -12.38 16.86 -4.44
N GLN A 89 -11.79 17.57 -5.40
CA GLN A 89 -10.45 17.28 -5.90
C GLN A 89 -9.40 17.44 -4.80
N ASN A 90 -9.52 18.52 -4.01
CA ASN A 90 -8.65 18.81 -2.88
C ASN A 90 -9.49 18.77 -1.60
N ALA A 91 -9.09 18.00 -0.63
CA ALA A 91 -9.76 17.94 0.66
C ALA A 91 -9.59 19.25 1.43
N SER A 92 -10.58 19.59 2.27
CA SER A 92 -10.55 20.77 3.16
C SER A 92 -9.45 20.67 4.22
N SER A 93 -9.13 19.45 4.63
CA SER A 93 -8.02 19.12 5.53
C SER A 93 -7.45 17.76 5.20
N ARG A 94 -6.21 17.49 5.62
CA ARG A 94 -5.60 16.16 5.47
C ARG A 94 -6.44 15.11 6.23
N GLY A 95 -6.58 13.94 5.64
CA GLY A 95 -7.34 12.82 6.21
C GLY A 95 -8.73 12.62 5.60
N HIS A 96 -9.29 13.63 4.95
CA HIS A 96 -10.52 13.46 4.17
C HIS A 96 -10.24 12.79 2.81
N ILE A 97 -11.24 12.02 2.35
CA ILE A 97 -11.17 11.32 1.07
C ILE A 97 -11.40 12.31 -0.08
N THR A 98 -10.62 12.15 -1.14
CA THR A 98 -10.71 13.01 -2.34
C THR A 98 -11.30 12.25 -3.52
N LYS A 99 -11.72 13.00 -4.54
CA LYS A 99 -12.10 12.46 -5.85
C LYS A 99 -11.04 11.51 -6.42
N GLY A 100 -9.76 11.84 -6.27
CA GLY A 100 -8.65 11.00 -6.72
C GLY A 100 -8.61 9.65 -6.02
N ALA A 101 -8.93 9.59 -4.73
CA ALA A 101 -9.00 8.34 -3.99
C ALA A 101 -10.12 7.42 -4.51
N ALA A 102 -11.34 7.95 -4.68
CA ALA A 102 -12.47 7.19 -5.21
C ALA A 102 -12.21 6.67 -6.62
N LEU A 103 -11.70 7.52 -7.53
CA LEU A 103 -11.36 7.13 -8.89
C LEU A 103 -10.23 6.09 -8.95
N SER A 104 -9.22 6.21 -8.08
CA SER A 104 -8.13 5.23 -8.04
C SER A 104 -8.61 3.86 -7.57
N LEU A 105 -9.49 3.82 -6.56
CA LEU A 105 -10.11 2.57 -6.12
C LEU A 105 -11.07 1.99 -7.17
N LEU A 106 -11.79 2.84 -7.90
CA LEU A 106 -12.60 2.42 -9.05
C LEU A 106 -11.74 1.78 -10.14
N GLY A 107 -10.62 2.40 -10.48
CA GLY A 107 -9.65 1.81 -11.42
C GLY A 107 -9.10 0.48 -10.94
N ARG A 108 -8.74 0.37 -9.64
CA ARG A 108 -8.21 -0.85 -9.02
C ARG A 108 -9.22 -2.01 -9.09
N VAL A 109 -10.46 -1.78 -8.67
CA VAL A 109 -11.49 -2.85 -8.70
C VAL A 109 -11.84 -3.25 -10.14
N ALA A 110 -11.87 -2.30 -11.06
CA ALA A 110 -12.10 -2.57 -12.47
C ALA A 110 -10.96 -3.41 -13.07
N LEU A 111 -9.70 -3.03 -12.83
CA LEU A 111 -8.51 -3.75 -13.29
C LEU A 111 -8.51 -5.21 -12.82
N TYR A 112 -8.72 -5.43 -11.52
CA TYR A 112 -8.71 -6.78 -10.94
C TYR A 112 -9.90 -7.66 -11.35
N ASN A 113 -10.91 -7.07 -12.00
CA ASN A 113 -12.05 -7.78 -12.56
C ASN A 113 -12.08 -7.73 -14.11
N GLU A 114 -10.93 -7.47 -14.73
CA GLU A 114 -10.71 -7.48 -16.19
C GLU A 114 -11.63 -6.50 -16.96
N LYS A 115 -12.13 -5.48 -16.26
CA LYS A 115 -12.94 -4.40 -16.85
C LYS A 115 -12.01 -3.29 -17.35
N TRP A 116 -11.24 -3.60 -18.38
CA TRP A 116 -10.13 -2.76 -18.86
C TRP A 116 -10.58 -1.36 -19.27
N ASP A 117 -11.75 -1.22 -19.91
CA ASP A 117 -12.28 0.08 -20.32
C ASP A 117 -12.58 0.98 -19.12
N ASP A 118 -13.23 0.43 -18.10
CA ASP A 118 -13.58 1.15 -16.88
C ASP A 118 -12.31 1.54 -16.11
N ALA A 119 -11.34 0.64 -16.02
CA ALA A 119 -10.06 0.90 -15.39
C ALA A 119 -9.31 2.05 -16.07
N ILE A 120 -9.19 2.01 -17.40
CA ILE A 120 -8.54 3.05 -18.19
C ILE A 120 -9.26 4.39 -18.04
N ALA A 121 -10.59 4.39 -18.07
CA ALA A 121 -11.39 5.61 -17.93
C ALA A 121 -11.20 6.25 -16.55
N ALA A 122 -11.20 5.47 -15.48
CA ALA A 122 -10.99 5.93 -14.12
C ALA A 122 -9.58 6.49 -13.94
N TYR A 123 -8.55 5.75 -14.31
CA TYR A 123 -7.16 6.18 -14.12
C TYR A 123 -6.78 7.41 -14.97
N LYS A 124 -7.33 7.55 -16.18
CA LYS A 124 -7.15 8.77 -16.99
C LYS A 124 -7.76 10.01 -16.33
N GLN A 125 -8.86 9.86 -15.60
CA GLN A 125 -9.40 10.97 -14.82
C GLN A 125 -8.45 11.35 -13.68
N VAL A 126 -7.85 10.36 -12.99
CA VAL A 126 -6.86 10.64 -11.93
C VAL A 126 -5.65 11.40 -12.47
N GLN A 127 -5.16 11.07 -13.68
CA GLN A 127 -4.06 11.82 -14.32
C GLN A 127 -4.37 13.31 -14.48
N GLY A 128 -5.63 13.65 -14.69
CA GLY A 128 -6.08 15.06 -14.82
C GLY A 128 -6.16 15.83 -13.48
N LEU A 129 -5.93 15.20 -12.33
CA LEU A 129 -6.09 15.82 -11.02
C LEU A 129 -4.82 16.45 -10.43
N GLY A 130 -3.70 16.43 -11.17
CA GLY A 130 -2.48 17.17 -10.79
C GLY A 130 -1.56 16.43 -9.82
N TYR A 131 -1.72 15.14 -9.63
CA TYR A 131 -0.75 14.29 -8.91
C TYR A 131 0.56 14.16 -9.70
N SER A 132 1.67 13.95 -9.00
CA SER A 132 2.98 13.73 -9.63
C SER A 132 3.84 12.79 -8.79
N LEU A 133 4.79 12.11 -9.42
CA LEU A 133 5.73 11.25 -8.71
C LEU A 133 6.66 12.06 -7.80
N ASP A 134 6.96 11.52 -6.63
CA ASP A 134 7.97 12.10 -5.73
C ASP A 134 9.37 11.86 -6.31
N PRO A 135 10.24 12.86 -6.31
CA PRO A 135 11.61 12.71 -6.80
C PRO A 135 12.47 11.78 -5.93
N SER A 136 12.05 11.48 -4.70
CA SER A 136 12.78 10.65 -3.75
C SER A 136 11.94 9.50 -3.24
N TYR A 137 12.07 8.33 -3.87
CA TYR A 137 11.38 7.11 -3.43
C TYR A 137 11.67 6.75 -1.97
N ALA A 138 12.90 6.92 -1.49
CA ALA A 138 13.28 6.62 -0.11
C ALA A 138 12.59 7.56 0.90
N LYS A 139 12.55 8.86 0.60
CA LYS A 139 11.91 9.86 1.45
C LYS A 139 10.40 9.67 1.52
N LEU A 140 9.79 9.21 0.44
CA LEU A 140 8.33 9.05 0.33
C LEU A 140 7.74 8.22 1.49
N PHE A 141 8.46 7.23 2.00
CA PHE A 141 8.01 6.32 3.07
C PHE A 141 8.49 6.71 4.47
N THR A 142 8.77 7.97 4.69
CA THR A 142 9.09 8.56 6.00
C THR A 142 8.07 9.64 6.36
N GLN A 143 7.97 10.04 7.62
CA GLN A 143 7.10 11.14 8.05
C GLN A 143 7.32 12.42 7.24
N SER A 144 8.56 12.71 6.87
CA SER A 144 8.89 13.88 6.04
C SER A 144 8.36 13.78 4.60
N GLY A 145 7.95 12.61 4.14
CA GLY A 145 7.36 12.35 2.83
C GLY A 145 5.85 12.48 2.76
N GLU A 146 5.15 12.62 3.87
CA GLU A 146 3.69 12.57 3.94
C GLU A 146 2.95 13.72 3.23
N THR A 147 3.66 14.77 2.85
CA THR A 147 3.12 15.87 2.05
C THR A 147 3.41 15.73 0.56
N SER A 148 3.93 14.59 0.13
CA SER A 148 4.26 14.32 -1.26
C SER A 148 3.04 14.41 -2.17
N PRO A 149 3.15 15.05 -3.36
CA PRO A 149 2.09 15.09 -4.35
C PRO A 149 1.80 13.72 -4.99
N GLU A 150 2.58 12.70 -4.66
CA GLU A 150 2.35 11.32 -5.12
C GLU A 150 1.26 10.61 -4.30
N ILE A 151 0.99 11.05 -3.07
CA ILE A 151 0.04 10.38 -2.18
C ILE A 151 -1.38 10.79 -2.56
N ILE A 152 -2.20 9.79 -2.91
CA ILE A 152 -3.61 9.97 -3.27
C ILE A 152 -4.53 9.65 -2.10
N PHE A 153 -4.26 8.54 -1.41
CA PHE A 153 -5.03 8.09 -0.26
C PHE A 153 -4.12 7.43 0.77
N ALA A 154 -4.27 7.85 2.03
CA ALA A 154 -3.51 7.31 3.16
C ALA A 154 -4.41 7.10 4.37
N VAL A 155 -4.10 6.05 5.15
CA VAL A 155 -4.53 5.94 6.54
C VAL A 155 -3.53 6.77 7.35
N ARG A 156 -4.06 7.75 8.08
CA ARG A 156 -3.24 8.66 8.87
C ARG A 156 -3.05 8.13 10.28
N TYR A 157 -1.82 8.25 10.73
CA TYR A 157 -1.44 7.95 12.09
C TYR A 157 -0.88 9.21 12.77
N GLU A 158 -1.15 9.34 14.05
CA GLU A 158 -0.66 10.45 14.85
C GLU A 158 0.06 9.90 16.10
N GLY A 159 1.34 10.17 16.20
CA GLY A 159 2.20 9.74 17.30
C GLY A 159 3.34 10.73 17.49
N PRO A 160 4.17 10.59 18.51
CA PRO A 160 4.00 9.71 19.68
C PRO A 160 3.09 10.32 20.75
N GLY A 161 2.50 9.48 21.59
CA GLY A 161 1.75 9.90 22.77
C GLY A 161 0.26 10.16 22.54
N MET A 162 -0.23 10.03 21.30
CA MET A 162 -1.65 10.20 20.95
C MET A 162 -2.43 8.87 21.00
N SER A 163 -1.75 7.74 21.15
CA SER A 163 -2.34 6.39 21.10
C SER A 163 -3.03 6.04 19.77
N GLU A 164 -2.69 6.76 18.71
CA GLU A 164 -3.20 6.60 17.35
C GLU A 164 -2.05 6.34 16.36
N GLY A 165 -0.90 5.91 16.89
CA GLY A 165 0.30 5.69 16.13
C GLY A 165 0.34 4.33 15.43
N ALA A 166 1.15 4.27 14.38
CA ALA A 166 1.49 3.04 13.71
C ALA A 166 2.61 2.28 14.44
N ALA A 167 2.64 0.97 14.24
CA ALA A 167 3.68 0.12 14.83
C ALA A 167 4.77 -0.28 13.80
N PHE A 168 5.00 0.54 12.77
CA PHE A 168 5.97 0.18 11.72
C PHE A 168 7.39 -0.01 12.28
N ASN A 169 7.84 0.85 13.19
CA ASN A 169 9.16 0.74 13.81
C ASN A 169 9.26 -0.38 14.85
N ALA A 170 8.14 -0.89 15.36
CA ALA A 170 8.15 -1.98 16.33
C ALA A 170 8.77 -3.26 15.80
N HIS A 171 8.60 -3.54 14.51
CA HIS A 171 9.15 -4.72 13.85
C HIS A 171 10.70 -4.77 13.87
N TRP A 172 11.34 -3.65 14.12
CA TRP A 172 12.80 -3.53 14.20
C TRP A 172 13.35 -3.56 15.63
N ASN A 173 12.49 -3.26 16.61
CA ASN A 173 12.89 -3.19 18.01
C ASN A 173 12.59 -4.46 18.81
N THR A 174 11.71 -5.32 18.30
CA THR A 174 11.36 -6.56 18.96
C THR A 174 11.64 -7.76 18.07
N PRO A 175 12.40 -8.72 18.56
CA PRO A 175 12.74 -9.95 17.85
C PRO A 175 11.53 -10.78 17.42
N LEU A 176 10.36 -10.59 18.04
CA LEU A 176 9.20 -11.46 17.86
C LEU A 176 8.25 -11.04 16.71
N GLU A 177 8.43 -9.82 16.17
CA GLU A 177 7.48 -9.24 15.23
C GLU A 177 8.11 -8.77 13.92
N ALA A 178 9.34 -9.18 13.63
CA ALA A 178 10.02 -8.81 12.41
C ALA A 178 9.24 -9.28 11.18
N MET A 179 8.78 -8.33 10.37
CA MET A 179 8.25 -8.64 9.05
C MET A 179 9.39 -9.04 8.13
N ASN A 180 9.30 -10.26 7.62
CA ASN A 180 10.30 -10.79 6.70
C ASN A 180 9.90 -10.49 5.27
N GLY A 181 10.87 -10.00 4.47
CA GLY A 181 10.76 -10.00 3.03
C GLY A 181 11.04 -11.40 2.47
N THR A 182 10.54 -11.71 1.29
CA THR A 182 10.93 -12.93 0.59
C THR A 182 12.17 -12.70 -0.28
N ILE A 183 12.96 -13.73 -0.48
CA ILE A 183 14.08 -13.67 -1.43
C ILE A 183 13.57 -13.43 -2.85
N ASP A 184 12.45 -14.03 -3.22
CA ASP A 184 11.82 -13.81 -4.53
C ASP A 184 11.50 -12.34 -4.76
N LEU A 185 11.03 -11.62 -3.73
CA LEU A 185 10.84 -10.17 -3.83
C LEU A 185 12.17 -9.44 -4.03
N ALA A 186 13.21 -9.82 -3.29
CA ALA A 186 14.53 -9.21 -3.48
C ALA A 186 15.08 -9.48 -4.88
N ASP A 187 14.88 -10.70 -5.40
CA ASP A 187 15.36 -11.09 -6.74
C ASP A 187 14.53 -10.48 -7.87
N ALA A 188 13.30 -10.09 -7.63
CA ALA A 188 12.47 -9.36 -8.59
C ALA A 188 13.00 -7.94 -8.91
N TYR A 189 13.82 -7.35 -8.04
CA TYR A 189 14.51 -6.10 -8.35
C TYR A 189 15.66 -6.36 -9.31
N TYR A 190 15.71 -5.65 -10.42
CA TYR A 190 16.78 -5.77 -11.42
C TYR A 190 18.11 -5.21 -10.88
N CYS A 191 19.18 -5.48 -11.60
CA CYS A 191 20.47 -4.85 -11.37
C CYS A 191 20.48 -3.41 -11.91
N LYS A 192 21.44 -2.59 -11.49
CA LYS A 192 21.59 -1.19 -11.94
C LYS A 192 21.74 -1.04 -13.46
N ASP A 193 22.22 -2.08 -14.14
CA ASP A 193 22.35 -2.11 -15.60
C ASP A 193 21.05 -2.51 -16.31
N GLY A 194 19.95 -2.68 -15.57
CA GLY A 194 18.63 -3.03 -16.10
C GLY A 194 18.44 -4.51 -16.41
N LYS A 195 19.38 -5.38 -16.03
CA LYS A 195 19.27 -6.83 -16.25
C LYS A 195 18.63 -7.53 -15.08
N PRO A 196 17.90 -8.63 -15.33
CA PRO A 196 17.46 -9.55 -14.28
C PRO A 196 18.65 -10.12 -13.50
N THR A 197 18.41 -10.53 -12.27
CA THR A 197 19.44 -11.18 -11.43
C THR A 197 19.97 -12.48 -12.02
N THR A 198 19.16 -13.18 -12.80
CA THR A 198 19.54 -14.43 -13.50
C THR A 198 20.64 -14.25 -14.56
N ASP A 199 20.82 -13.03 -15.07
CA ASP A 199 21.81 -12.70 -16.09
C ASP A 199 23.10 -12.10 -15.51
N THR A 200 23.28 -12.16 -14.19
CA THR A 200 24.36 -11.49 -13.47
C THR A 200 25.15 -12.46 -12.61
N LYS A 201 26.30 -12.01 -12.10
CA LYS A 201 27.09 -12.75 -11.11
C LYS A 201 26.30 -13.15 -9.85
N ILE A 202 25.17 -12.48 -9.58
CA ILE A 202 24.28 -12.78 -8.46
C ILE A 202 23.58 -14.12 -8.69
N ALA A 203 23.16 -14.44 -9.92
CA ALA A 203 22.62 -15.76 -10.25
C ALA A 203 23.66 -16.88 -10.03
N GLU A 204 24.93 -16.61 -10.34
CA GLU A 204 26.03 -17.55 -10.07
C GLU A 204 26.18 -17.78 -8.56
N LEU A 205 26.13 -16.73 -7.76
CA LEU A 205 26.19 -16.83 -6.29
C LEU A 205 25.02 -17.60 -5.68
N ASN A 206 23.83 -17.50 -6.29
CA ASN A 206 22.66 -18.28 -5.89
C ASN A 206 22.80 -19.76 -6.21
N ASN A 207 23.46 -20.12 -7.31
CA ASN A 207 23.61 -21.49 -7.77
C ASN A 207 24.73 -22.25 -7.05
N GLU A 208 25.71 -21.54 -6.46
CA GLU A 208 26.86 -22.17 -5.78
C GLU A 208 26.60 -22.65 -4.33
N GLY A 209 25.36 -22.75 -3.88
CA GLY A 209 25.10 -23.32 -2.56
C GLY A 209 23.83 -22.88 -1.85
N GLY A 210 22.97 -22.16 -2.52
CA GLY A 210 21.76 -21.60 -1.92
C GLY A 210 22.05 -20.50 -0.92
N LEU A 211 21.01 -19.78 -0.50
CA LEU A 211 21.11 -18.83 0.59
C LEU A 211 21.21 -19.62 1.92
N ASP A 212 22.41 -19.71 2.46
CA ASP A 212 22.57 -20.13 3.85
C ASP A 212 22.15 -18.97 4.74
N VAL A 213 20.94 -19.03 5.28
CA VAL A 213 20.40 -18.01 6.20
C VAL A 213 21.29 -17.78 7.42
N SER A 214 22.14 -18.74 7.76
CA SER A 214 23.13 -18.60 8.84
C SER A 214 24.37 -17.83 8.43
N LYS A 215 24.61 -17.67 7.11
CA LYS A 215 25.78 -17.00 6.53
C LYS A 215 25.37 -16.18 5.29
N PRO A 216 24.57 -15.13 5.46
CA PRO A 216 24.13 -14.32 4.35
C PRO A 216 25.31 -13.70 3.60
N ASN A 217 25.27 -13.82 2.26
CA ASN A 217 26.32 -13.25 1.41
C ASN A 217 25.89 -11.83 0.96
N PRO A 218 26.53 -10.76 1.43
CA PRO A 218 26.22 -9.39 1.00
C PRO A 218 26.34 -9.17 -0.51
N ALA A 219 27.24 -9.90 -1.18
CA ALA A 219 27.45 -9.76 -2.63
C ALA A 219 26.21 -10.11 -3.46
N HIS A 220 25.30 -10.93 -2.92
CA HIS A 220 24.01 -11.23 -3.54
C HIS A 220 23.16 -9.97 -3.76
N PHE A 221 23.30 -8.99 -2.90
CA PHE A 221 22.47 -7.77 -2.89
C PHE A 221 23.21 -6.53 -3.43
N GLU A 222 24.44 -6.67 -3.94
CA GLU A 222 25.19 -5.56 -4.51
C GLU A 222 24.69 -5.19 -5.91
N ASN A 223 24.89 -3.93 -6.31
CA ASN A 223 24.61 -3.42 -7.65
C ASN A 223 23.16 -3.61 -8.13
N ARG A 224 22.20 -3.60 -7.21
CA ARG A 224 20.77 -3.73 -7.48
C ARG A 224 20.10 -2.37 -7.67
N ASP A 225 18.89 -2.39 -8.18
CA ASP A 225 18.00 -1.23 -8.25
C ASP A 225 17.94 -0.52 -6.88
N PRO A 226 18.15 0.81 -6.81
CA PRO A 226 18.13 1.54 -5.54
C PRO A 226 16.85 1.37 -4.72
N ARG A 227 15.72 1.07 -5.36
CA ARG A 227 14.44 0.83 -4.69
C ARG A 227 14.46 -0.43 -3.82
N LEU A 228 15.31 -1.41 -4.12
CA LEU A 228 15.53 -2.58 -3.25
C LEU A 228 15.85 -2.13 -1.83
N TYR A 229 16.84 -1.26 -1.69
CA TYR A 229 17.37 -0.81 -0.39
C TYR A 229 16.45 0.13 0.38
N SER A 230 15.44 0.67 -0.29
CA SER A 230 14.36 1.44 0.34
C SER A 230 13.12 0.59 0.68
N THR A 231 13.08 -0.65 0.18
CA THR A 231 11.96 -1.58 0.39
C THR A 231 12.33 -2.68 1.36
N LEU A 232 13.55 -3.20 1.24
CA LEU A 232 14.06 -4.30 2.05
C LEU A 232 15.39 -3.91 2.70
N PHE A 233 15.54 -4.27 3.96
CA PHE A 233 16.84 -4.28 4.62
C PHE A 233 17.50 -5.61 4.33
N VAL A 234 18.63 -5.54 3.65
CA VAL A 234 19.33 -6.71 3.11
C VAL A 234 20.77 -6.78 3.66
N PRO A 235 21.40 -7.98 3.64
CA PRO A 235 22.81 -8.13 3.98
C PRO A 235 23.70 -7.12 3.24
N GLY A 236 24.61 -6.48 3.93
CA GLY A 236 25.47 -5.40 3.42
C GLY A 236 25.01 -3.99 3.80
N MET A 237 23.75 -3.81 4.20
CA MET A 237 23.28 -2.52 4.70
C MET A 237 23.70 -2.32 6.15
N LEU A 238 24.04 -1.08 6.49
CA LEU A 238 24.30 -0.68 7.86
C LEU A 238 23.02 -0.19 8.53
N TRP A 239 22.77 -0.67 9.74
CA TRP A 239 21.70 -0.19 10.57
C TRP A 239 22.16 0.96 11.45
N ASN A 240 21.58 2.12 11.33
CA ASN A 240 21.85 3.30 12.19
C ASN A 240 20.66 3.72 13.04
N GLY A 241 19.64 2.88 13.15
CA GLY A 241 18.51 3.12 14.06
C GLY A 241 18.90 2.89 15.52
N LYS A 242 18.16 3.51 16.44
CA LYS A 242 18.26 3.19 17.86
C LYS A 242 17.48 1.91 18.12
N GLY A 243 18.05 0.96 18.85
CA GLY A 243 17.30 -0.22 19.25
C GLY A 243 18.11 -1.51 19.33
N GLY A 244 19.41 -1.45 19.52
CA GLY A 244 20.20 -2.62 19.91
C GLY A 244 20.66 -3.54 18.79
N ILE A 245 20.49 -3.16 17.54
CA ILE A 245 21.21 -3.80 16.44
C ILE A 245 22.64 -3.30 16.47
N ASP A 246 23.57 -4.24 16.56
CA ASP A 246 24.99 -3.91 16.55
C ASP A 246 25.37 -3.38 15.17
N THR A 247 25.61 -2.06 15.10
CA THR A 247 26.06 -1.36 13.91
C THR A 247 27.57 -1.37 13.76
N SER A 248 28.29 -2.15 14.61
CA SER A 248 29.74 -2.23 14.50
C SER A 248 30.15 -2.79 13.13
N ALA A 249 31.18 -2.18 12.55
CA ALA A 249 31.74 -2.63 11.27
C ALA A 249 32.28 -4.07 11.31
N SER A 250 32.42 -4.65 12.50
CA SER A 250 32.92 -6.02 12.70
C SER A 250 31.83 -7.08 12.54
N ASN A 251 30.56 -6.76 12.78
CA ASN A 251 29.44 -7.66 12.51
C ASN A 251 28.10 -6.92 12.37
N PRO A 252 27.88 -6.24 11.23
CA PRO A 252 26.66 -5.48 11.01
C PRO A 252 25.38 -6.32 11.03
N TYR A 253 25.52 -7.65 11.09
CA TYR A 253 24.40 -8.59 11.03
C TYR A 253 24.21 -9.41 12.29
N ALA A 254 25.07 -9.28 13.31
CA ALA A 254 25.08 -10.18 14.46
C ALA A 254 23.72 -10.26 15.16
N ASN A 255 23.00 -9.14 15.25
CA ASN A 255 21.69 -9.11 15.89
C ASN A 255 20.53 -9.36 14.92
N VAL A 256 20.76 -9.17 13.61
CA VAL A 256 19.74 -9.40 12.57
C VAL A 256 19.67 -10.89 12.21
N TYR A 257 20.82 -11.59 12.21
CA TYR A 257 20.93 -12.95 11.72
C TYR A 257 21.31 -14.00 12.77
N GLY A 258 21.72 -13.61 13.98
CA GLY A 258 22.23 -14.51 14.98
C GLY A 258 21.39 -14.70 16.24
N GLY A 259 20.26 -13.99 16.38
CA GLY A 259 19.38 -14.06 17.54
C GLY A 259 18.15 -14.94 17.32
N ALA A 260 17.35 -15.13 18.37
CA ALA A 260 16.07 -15.85 18.32
C ALA A 260 15.03 -15.25 17.35
N ALA A 261 15.32 -14.10 16.77
CA ALA A 261 14.53 -13.36 15.80
C ALA A 261 15.18 -13.28 14.41
N ALA A 262 16.12 -14.16 14.12
CA ALA A 262 16.70 -14.20 12.79
C ALA A 262 15.60 -14.37 11.73
N SER A 263 15.64 -13.50 10.71
CA SER A 263 14.75 -13.64 9.55
C SER A 263 14.95 -15.02 8.91
N LEU A 264 13.86 -15.71 8.64
CA LEU A 264 13.89 -16.98 7.91
C LEU A 264 14.34 -16.80 6.43
N SER A 265 14.30 -15.58 5.92
CA SER A 265 14.62 -15.24 4.53
C SER A 265 15.86 -14.37 4.38
N THR A 266 16.57 -14.05 5.44
CA THR A 266 17.74 -13.12 5.48
C THR A 266 17.45 -11.66 5.08
N VAL A 267 16.20 -11.33 4.77
CA VAL A 267 15.78 -9.97 4.42
C VAL A 267 14.61 -9.53 5.29
N TYR A 268 14.55 -8.24 5.61
CA TYR A 268 13.49 -7.64 6.40
C TYR A 268 12.77 -6.57 5.59
N VAL A 269 11.49 -6.30 5.88
CA VAL A 269 10.79 -5.17 5.30
C VAL A 269 11.36 -3.88 5.88
N TYR A 270 11.87 -3.00 5.03
CA TYR A 270 12.44 -1.69 5.41
C TYR A 270 11.48 -0.53 5.08
N LYS A 271 10.56 -0.76 4.14
CA LYS A 271 9.58 0.22 3.72
C LYS A 271 8.68 0.64 4.89
N TYR A 272 8.40 1.93 5.03
CA TYR A 272 7.72 2.55 6.16
C TYR A 272 8.50 2.56 7.48
N PHE A 273 9.73 2.11 7.47
CA PHE A 273 10.62 2.32 8.60
C PHE A 273 11.29 3.70 8.48
N ASP A 274 11.13 4.54 9.49
CA ASP A 274 11.81 5.83 9.57
C ASP A 274 12.89 5.77 10.66
N PRO A 275 14.18 5.66 10.27
CA PRO A 275 15.28 5.59 11.24
C PRO A 275 15.47 6.89 12.02
N THR A 276 14.88 7.99 11.58
CA THR A 276 14.95 9.30 12.27
C THR A 276 13.87 9.43 13.34
N ASP A 277 12.81 8.65 13.26
CA ASP A 277 11.79 8.56 14.31
C ASP A 277 12.31 7.72 15.48
N THR A 278 12.78 8.41 16.51
CA THR A 278 13.32 7.81 17.72
C THR A 278 12.33 7.75 18.88
N SER A 279 11.07 8.06 18.60
CA SER A 279 9.99 8.07 19.56
C SER A 279 9.57 6.64 19.97
N ASN A 280 8.37 6.42 20.38
CA ASN A 280 7.87 5.10 20.71
C ASN A 280 7.71 4.25 19.44
N SER A 281 8.40 3.13 19.36
CA SER A 281 8.33 2.22 18.20
C SER A 281 6.94 1.62 17.93
N TRP A 282 6.04 1.66 18.91
CA TRP A 282 4.67 1.19 18.83
C TRP A 282 3.65 2.29 18.58
N ASP A 283 4.07 3.55 18.49
CA ASP A 283 3.22 4.72 18.41
C ASP A 283 3.88 5.76 17.49
N ASN A 284 4.16 5.35 16.25
CA ASN A 284 4.77 6.21 15.24
C ASN A 284 3.71 7.02 14.48
N GLY A 285 4.02 8.25 14.14
CA GLY A 285 3.16 9.09 13.32
C GLY A 285 3.25 8.83 11.83
N GLN A 286 3.80 7.72 11.38
CA GLN A 286 3.99 7.39 9.97
C GLN A 286 2.68 6.97 9.30
N ASP A 287 2.24 7.70 8.28
CA ASP A 287 1.04 7.40 7.48
C ASP A 287 1.25 6.13 6.62
N PHE A 288 0.19 5.33 6.47
CA PHE A 288 0.17 4.19 5.55
C PHE A 288 -0.55 4.54 4.25
N TYR A 289 0.15 4.46 3.12
CA TYR A 289 -0.39 4.83 1.81
C TYR A 289 -1.22 3.70 1.19
N VAL A 290 -2.52 3.92 1.05
CA VAL A 290 -3.46 2.99 0.41
C VAL A 290 -3.35 3.06 -1.10
N VAL A 291 -3.19 4.30 -1.64
CA VAL A 291 -3.03 4.54 -3.07
C VAL A 291 -1.98 5.63 -3.30
N ARG A 292 -1.07 5.37 -4.22
CA ARG A 292 -0.09 6.33 -4.72
C ARG A 292 -0.21 6.50 -6.24
N TYR A 293 0.20 7.65 -6.74
CA TYR A 293 0.14 7.97 -8.17
C TYR A 293 0.96 6.99 -9.04
N ALA A 294 2.08 6.47 -8.53
CA ALA A 294 2.83 5.42 -9.20
C ALA A 294 1.98 4.17 -9.51
N GLU A 295 1.09 3.77 -8.58
CA GLU A 295 0.15 2.67 -8.83
C GLU A 295 -0.80 3.01 -9.97
N VAL A 296 -1.33 4.23 -9.98
CA VAL A 296 -2.25 4.69 -11.05
C VAL A 296 -1.59 4.58 -12.42
N LEU A 297 -0.34 5.03 -12.56
CA LEU A 297 0.39 4.98 -13.82
C LEU A 297 0.67 3.55 -14.27
N LEU A 298 1.15 2.69 -13.36
CA LEU A 298 1.45 1.30 -13.66
C LEU A 298 0.18 0.50 -13.99
N SER A 299 -0.88 0.70 -13.23
CA SER A 299 -2.17 0.02 -13.46
C SER A 299 -2.86 0.49 -14.74
N LEU A 300 -2.72 1.78 -15.10
CA LEU A 300 -3.17 2.29 -16.39
C LEU A 300 -2.41 1.63 -17.54
N ALA A 301 -1.08 1.54 -17.43
CA ALA A 301 -0.25 0.88 -18.43
C ALA A 301 -0.66 -0.59 -18.60
N GLU A 302 -0.85 -1.32 -17.48
CA GLU A 302 -1.31 -2.70 -17.48
C GLU A 302 -2.67 -2.85 -18.16
N ALA A 303 -3.68 -2.03 -17.80
CA ALA A 303 -5.00 -2.06 -18.41
C ALA A 303 -4.95 -1.80 -19.92
N MET A 304 -4.09 -0.85 -20.36
CA MET A 304 -3.91 -0.57 -21.80
C MET A 304 -3.27 -1.75 -22.56
N VAL A 305 -2.31 -2.43 -21.95
CA VAL A 305 -1.67 -3.63 -22.53
C VAL A 305 -2.68 -4.77 -22.64
N GLN A 306 -3.41 -5.06 -21.57
CA GLN A 306 -4.38 -6.15 -21.52
C GLN A 306 -5.55 -5.94 -22.51
N LYS A 307 -6.04 -4.70 -22.60
CA LYS A 307 -7.08 -4.36 -23.57
C LYS A 307 -6.56 -4.46 -25.01
N GLY A 308 -5.31 -4.09 -25.25
CA GLY A 308 -4.73 -3.96 -26.58
C GLY A 308 -5.18 -2.70 -27.35
N GLY A 309 -4.60 -2.51 -28.54
CA GLY A 309 -4.96 -1.38 -29.41
C GLY A 309 -4.30 -0.04 -29.09
N TYR A 310 -3.38 0.01 -28.14
CA TYR A 310 -2.58 1.18 -27.80
C TYR A 310 -1.17 1.12 -28.41
N ALA A 311 -0.64 2.27 -28.78
CA ALA A 311 0.74 2.34 -29.28
C ALA A 311 1.72 2.07 -28.12
N TYR A 312 2.84 1.42 -28.42
CA TYR A 312 3.90 1.14 -27.46
C TYR A 312 4.39 2.42 -26.76
N SER A 313 4.50 3.52 -27.53
CA SER A 313 4.89 4.83 -26.98
C SER A 313 3.94 5.36 -25.91
N ASP A 314 2.63 5.12 -26.05
CA ASP A 314 1.63 5.62 -25.11
C ASP A 314 1.71 4.86 -23.78
N VAL A 315 2.01 3.56 -23.83
CA VAL A 315 2.19 2.73 -22.63
C VAL A 315 3.52 3.05 -21.94
N THR A 316 4.61 3.15 -22.71
CA THR A 316 5.94 3.42 -22.13
C THR A 316 6.06 4.82 -21.53
N ALA A 317 5.30 5.81 -22.02
CA ALA A 317 5.24 7.15 -21.43
C ALA A 317 4.66 7.16 -19.99
N LEU A 318 3.97 6.09 -19.57
CA LEU A 318 3.43 5.97 -18.21
C LEU A 318 4.45 5.39 -17.21
N VAL A 319 5.47 4.67 -17.71
CA VAL A 319 6.41 3.91 -16.87
C VAL A 319 7.86 4.41 -16.94
N ASN A 320 8.15 5.37 -17.81
CA ASN A 320 9.41 6.07 -17.94
C ASN A 320 9.30 7.49 -17.39
#